data_97b3f01fc458a66e352d555db1755942
#
_entry.id   97b3f01fc458a66e352d555db1755942
#
_cell.length_a   1.000
_cell.length_b   1.000
_cell.length_c   1.000
_cell.angle_alpha   90.00
_cell.angle_beta   90.00
_cell.angle_gamma   90.00
#
_symmetry.space_group_name_H-M   'P 1'
#
loop_
_entity.id
_entity.type
_entity.pdbx_description
1 polymer ?
#
loop_
_entity_poly.entity_id
_entity_poly.type
_entity_poly.pdbx_seq_one_letter_code
_entity_poly.pdbx_strand_id
1 'polypeptide(L)'
;AAPMTPIVEEAYQKGIPVILVDRKILSDKYTAYIGADNYEIGRAVGNYIASSLKGKGNVVELTGLGGSTPAMERHQGFMAAISNFPDIKLIDKADAAWEREPAEVEMDSMLRRHPKIDAVYAHNDRIAPGAYQAAKKVGREKEMIFVGIDALPGKGNGLEMVLDSVLNATFIYPTNGDKVMQLAMNILEKKPYPRETVMNTAVVDRTNAHVMQLQTTHISELDQKIETLNGRIGGYLSRVATQQGVMYGGLVIL
;
A
#
# COMPACT_ATOMS: atom_id res chain seq x y z
N ALA A 1 -3.13 15.43 4.45
CA ALA A 1 -3.93 15.38 5.68
C ALA A 1 -4.46 16.76 6.07
N ALA A 2 -3.61 17.76 6.28
CA ALA A 2 -4.03 19.08 6.76
C ALA A 2 -5.17 19.73 5.95
N PRO A 3 -5.14 19.79 4.60
CA PRO A 3 -6.21 20.42 3.82
C PRO A 3 -7.58 19.75 3.95
N MET A 4 -7.62 18.45 4.24
CA MET A 4 -8.87 17.69 4.35
C MET A 4 -9.48 17.74 5.76
N THR A 5 -8.70 18.13 6.78
CA THR A 5 -9.15 18.12 8.16
C THR A 5 -10.42 18.95 8.39
N PRO A 6 -10.52 20.23 7.94
CA PRO A 6 -11.70 21.04 8.18
C PRO A 6 -12.97 20.48 7.52
N ILE A 7 -12.84 19.94 6.30
CA ILE A 7 -13.98 19.38 5.53
C ILE A 7 -14.53 18.13 6.22
N VAL A 8 -13.64 17.27 6.69
CA VAL A 8 -14.01 16.03 7.41
C VAL A 8 -14.64 16.37 8.74
N GLU A 9 -14.10 17.33 9.50
CA GLU A 9 -14.69 17.80 10.76
C GLU A 9 -16.08 18.37 10.56
N GLU A 10 -16.29 19.17 9.52
CA GLU A 10 -17.60 19.73 9.21
C GLU A 10 -18.63 18.62 8.91
N ALA A 11 -18.27 17.64 8.09
CA ALA A 11 -19.14 16.50 7.80
C ALA A 11 -19.50 15.72 9.08
N TYR A 12 -18.49 15.41 9.91
CA TYR A 12 -18.67 14.70 11.16
C TYR A 12 -19.59 15.48 12.14
N GLN A 13 -19.38 16.80 12.27
CA GLN A 13 -20.20 17.66 13.13
C GLN A 13 -21.67 17.76 12.67
N LYS A 14 -21.93 17.60 11.38
CA LYS A 14 -23.27 17.51 10.80
C LYS A 14 -23.93 16.13 10.97
N GLY A 15 -23.27 15.20 11.67
CA GLY A 15 -23.77 13.85 11.93
C GLY A 15 -23.62 12.90 10.73
N ILE A 16 -22.83 13.26 9.72
CA ILE A 16 -22.53 12.38 8.59
C ILE A 16 -21.43 11.39 9.02
N PRO A 17 -21.67 10.07 8.95
CA PRO A 17 -20.62 9.09 9.21
C PRO A 17 -19.45 9.25 8.24
N VAL A 18 -18.23 9.40 8.77
CA VAL A 18 -17.02 9.53 7.97
C VAL A 18 -16.07 8.39 8.30
N ILE A 19 -15.73 7.59 7.31
CA ILE A 19 -14.71 6.54 7.41
C ILE A 19 -13.44 7.05 6.72
N LEU A 20 -12.36 7.12 7.48
CA LEU A 20 -11.04 7.41 6.94
C LEU A 20 -10.38 6.11 6.48
N VAL A 21 -9.89 6.10 5.25
CA VAL A 21 -9.20 4.95 4.66
C VAL A 21 -7.79 5.38 4.28
N ASP A 22 -6.79 4.59 4.66
CA ASP A 22 -5.37 4.83 4.36
C ASP A 22 -4.80 6.05 5.09
N ARG A 23 -5.30 7.25 4.84
CA ARG A 23 -4.76 8.51 5.36
C ARG A 23 -5.60 9.06 6.49
N LYS A 24 -4.95 9.43 7.59
CA LYS A 24 -5.59 10.14 8.72
C LYS A 24 -5.68 11.63 8.42
N ILE A 25 -6.58 12.30 9.14
CA ILE A 25 -6.63 13.76 9.28
C ILE A 25 -5.89 14.19 10.55
N LEU A 26 -5.69 15.49 10.75
CA LEU A 26 -5.04 16.05 11.94
C LEU A 26 -6.05 16.29 13.09
N SER A 27 -7.04 15.40 13.25
CA SER A 27 -8.12 15.50 14.21
C SER A 27 -8.67 14.12 14.50
N ASP A 28 -9.39 13.99 15.61
CA ASP A 28 -10.12 12.78 16.01
C ASP A 28 -11.60 12.79 15.62
N LYS A 29 -12.06 13.82 14.89
CA LYS A 29 -13.46 13.98 14.47
C LYS A 29 -13.75 13.17 13.21
N TYR A 30 -13.87 11.87 13.35
CA TYR A 30 -14.32 10.92 12.33
C TYR A 30 -15.00 9.72 13.00
N THR A 31 -15.79 8.98 12.23
CA THR A 31 -16.55 7.84 12.73
C THR A 31 -15.67 6.62 12.92
N ALA A 32 -14.87 6.29 11.91
CA ALA A 32 -13.94 5.16 11.96
C ALA A 32 -12.74 5.39 11.03
N TYR A 33 -11.65 4.67 11.33
CA TYR A 33 -10.44 4.60 10.51
C TYR A 33 -10.07 3.15 10.20
N ILE A 34 -9.61 2.92 8.98
CA ILE A 34 -9.01 1.66 8.56
C ILE A 34 -7.78 1.91 7.70
N GLY A 35 -6.64 1.33 8.08
CA GLY A 35 -5.39 1.50 7.38
C GLY A 35 -4.25 0.70 8.01
N ALA A 36 -3.06 0.83 7.48
CA ALA A 36 -1.86 0.22 8.03
C ALA A 36 -1.16 1.14 9.05
N ASP A 37 -0.32 0.57 9.90
CA ASP A 37 0.59 1.30 10.77
C ASP A 37 1.82 1.75 9.97
N ASN A 38 1.77 2.97 9.45
CA ASN A 38 2.84 3.51 8.63
C ASN A 38 4.15 3.75 9.43
N TYR A 39 4.05 4.01 10.74
CA TYR A 39 5.22 4.11 11.58
C TYR A 39 5.93 2.75 11.72
N GLU A 40 5.17 1.69 12.00
CA GLU A 40 5.73 0.33 12.08
C GLU A 40 6.25 -0.16 10.73
N ILE A 41 5.62 0.21 9.61
CA ILE A 41 6.16 -0.07 8.27
C ILE A 41 7.52 0.61 8.09
N GLY A 42 7.62 1.90 8.38
CA GLY A 42 8.90 2.62 8.31
C GLY A 42 9.98 2.01 9.20
N ARG A 43 9.59 1.59 10.42
CA ARG A 43 10.49 0.92 11.38
C ARG A 43 10.97 -0.44 10.84
N ALA A 44 10.07 -1.20 10.23
CA ALA A 44 10.41 -2.49 9.62
C ALA A 44 11.36 -2.33 8.42
N VAL A 45 11.14 -1.31 7.57
CA VAL A 45 12.06 -0.95 6.47
C VAL A 45 13.44 -0.59 7.01
N GLY A 46 13.52 0.26 8.04
CA GLY A 46 14.80 0.66 8.65
C GLY A 46 15.58 -0.54 9.19
N ASN A 47 14.91 -1.45 9.89
CA ASN A 47 15.52 -2.67 10.40
C ASN A 47 16.00 -3.60 9.26
N TYR A 48 15.21 -3.73 8.18
CA TYR A 48 15.59 -4.53 7.02
C TYR A 48 16.84 -3.95 6.34
N ILE A 49 16.87 -2.64 6.08
CA ILE A 49 18.02 -1.96 5.47
C ILE A 49 19.25 -2.11 6.38
N ALA A 50 19.11 -1.85 7.69
CA ALA A 50 20.24 -1.99 8.63
C ALA A 50 20.79 -3.41 8.67
N SER A 51 19.91 -4.42 8.66
CA SER A 51 20.32 -5.84 8.60
C SER A 51 21.02 -6.16 7.27
N SER A 52 20.47 -5.73 6.15
CA SER A 52 21.03 -5.98 4.81
C SER A 52 22.40 -5.33 4.63
N LEU A 53 22.60 -4.15 5.18
CA LEU A 53 23.87 -3.43 5.17
C LEU A 53 24.79 -3.80 6.34
N LYS A 54 24.43 -4.78 7.16
CA LYS A 54 25.22 -5.23 8.32
C LYS A 54 25.55 -4.09 9.29
N GLY A 55 24.61 -3.19 9.47
CA GLY A 55 24.67 -2.06 10.41
C GLY A 55 25.46 -0.85 9.95
N LYS A 56 25.95 -0.78 8.70
CA LYS A 56 26.77 0.33 8.22
C LYS A 56 26.48 0.67 6.76
N GLY A 57 26.20 1.94 6.44
CA GLY A 57 26.01 2.40 5.06
C GLY A 57 25.31 3.74 4.96
N ASN A 58 25.31 4.27 3.73
CA ASN A 58 24.66 5.51 3.36
C ASN A 58 23.30 5.21 2.70
N VAL A 59 22.24 5.76 3.24
CA VAL A 59 20.87 5.58 2.76
C VAL A 59 20.36 6.90 2.22
N VAL A 60 19.65 6.85 1.10
CA VAL A 60 18.83 7.97 0.62
C VAL A 60 17.35 7.60 0.70
N GLU A 61 16.50 8.57 0.96
CA GLU A 61 15.06 8.39 1.16
C GLU A 61 14.28 9.21 0.12
N LEU A 62 13.43 8.54 -0.64
CA LEU A 62 12.48 9.15 -1.57
C LEU A 62 11.08 9.03 -0.97
N THR A 63 10.56 10.15 -0.49
CA THR A 63 9.30 10.17 0.26
C THR A 63 8.10 10.29 -0.67
N GLY A 64 6.93 9.96 -0.13
CA GLY A 64 5.67 10.39 -0.72
C GLY A 64 5.41 11.88 -0.49
N LEU A 65 4.26 12.35 -0.97
CA LEU A 65 3.83 13.75 -0.91
C LEU A 65 3.99 14.34 0.49
N GLY A 66 4.72 15.44 0.58
CA GLY A 66 4.95 16.16 1.83
C GLY A 66 3.64 16.54 2.54
N GLY A 67 3.62 16.39 3.86
CA GLY A 67 2.45 16.67 4.68
C GLY A 67 1.36 15.59 4.65
N SER A 68 1.54 14.48 3.93
CA SER A 68 0.68 13.30 4.07
C SER A 68 1.09 12.48 5.30
N THR A 69 0.11 11.97 6.06
CA THR A 69 0.38 11.19 7.28
C THR A 69 1.22 9.95 6.99
N PRO A 70 0.98 9.14 5.92
CA PRO A 70 1.82 7.99 5.62
C PRO A 70 3.29 8.36 5.36
N ALA A 71 3.57 9.46 4.64
CA ALA A 71 4.95 9.87 4.38
C ALA A 71 5.67 10.30 5.65
N MET A 72 5.00 11.06 6.53
CA MET A 72 5.56 11.49 7.80
C MET A 72 5.81 10.32 8.75
N GLU A 73 4.83 9.43 8.91
CA GLU A 73 4.91 8.28 9.82
C GLU A 73 5.98 7.28 9.35
N ARG A 74 6.04 6.97 8.03
CA ARG A 74 7.08 6.10 7.44
C ARG A 74 8.49 6.65 7.70
N HIS A 75 8.68 7.96 7.48
CA HIS A 75 9.96 8.62 7.80
C HIS A 75 10.31 8.53 9.28
N GLN A 76 9.36 8.84 10.18
CA GLN A 76 9.59 8.78 11.62
C GLN A 76 9.95 7.36 12.09
N GLY A 77 9.21 6.35 11.62
CA GLY A 77 9.50 4.96 11.94
C GLY A 77 10.87 4.51 11.42
N PHE A 78 11.22 4.89 10.19
CA PHE A 78 12.54 4.63 9.61
C PHE A 78 13.66 5.24 10.46
N MET A 79 13.55 6.52 10.81
CA MET A 79 14.53 7.21 11.65
C MET A 79 14.66 6.57 13.02
N ALA A 80 13.53 6.16 13.64
CA ALA A 80 13.55 5.47 14.92
C ALA A 80 14.29 4.12 14.86
N ALA A 81 14.14 3.38 13.75
CA ALA A 81 14.86 2.13 13.56
C ALA A 81 16.37 2.34 13.38
N ILE A 82 16.78 3.23 12.47
CA ILE A 82 18.19 3.43 12.16
C ILE A 82 18.96 4.12 13.28
N SER A 83 18.27 4.80 14.21
CA SER A 83 18.92 5.38 15.39
C SER A 83 19.67 4.35 16.28
N ASN A 84 19.27 3.07 16.19
CA ASN A 84 19.94 1.97 16.86
C ASN A 84 21.23 1.49 16.13
N PHE A 85 21.50 2.03 14.92
CA PHE A 85 22.63 1.65 14.07
C PHE A 85 23.44 2.90 13.71
N PRO A 86 24.37 3.33 14.56
CA PRO A 86 25.05 4.64 14.44
C PRO A 86 25.88 4.80 13.15
N ASP A 87 26.23 3.69 12.50
CA ASP A 87 26.96 3.70 11.22
C ASP A 87 26.02 3.64 9.98
N ILE A 88 24.71 3.55 10.16
CA ILE A 88 23.72 3.80 9.09
C ILE A 88 23.42 5.30 9.07
N LYS A 89 23.62 5.91 7.92
CA LYS A 89 23.43 7.36 7.74
C LYS A 89 22.35 7.63 6.70
N LEU A 90 21.30 8.32 7.06
CA LEU A 90 20.44 8.98 6.08
C LEU A 90 21.17 10.22 5.58
N ILE A 91 21.71 10.15 4.36
CA ILE A 91 22.56 11.19 3.78
C ILE A 91 21.81 12.19 2.91
N ASP A 92 20.62 11.81 2.42
CA ASP A 92 19.76 12.67 1.61
C ASP A 92 18.32 12.22 1.65
N LYS A 93 17.40 13.16 1.45
CA LYS A 93 15.96 12.91 1.42
C LYS A 93 15.28 13.89 0.47
N ALA A 94 14.37 13.40 -0.39
CA ALA A 94 13.57 14.22 -1.28
C ALA A 94 12.11 13.74 -1.38
N ASP A 95 11.22 14.69 -1.69
CA ASP A 95 9.80 14.41 -1.95
C ASP A 95 9.62 13.97 -3.41
N ALA A 96 9.21 12.75 -3.62
CA ALA A 96 8.89 12.18 -4.92
C ALA A 96 7.37 12.16 -5.21
N ALA A 97 6.56 12.83 -4.40
CA ALA A 97 5.11 13.01 -4.59
C ALA A 97 4.32 11.72 -4.87
N TRP A 98 4.80 10.55 -4.42
CA TRP A 98 4.29 9.20 -4.69
C TRP A 98 4.47 8.74 -6.15
N GLU A 99 5.24 9.46 -6.98
CA GLU A 99 5.30 9.24 -8.41
C GLU A 99 6.69 8.86 -8.90
N ARG A 100 6.72 8.14 -10.03
CA ARG A 100 7.94 7.60 -10.63
C ARG A 100 8.84 8.68 -11.21
N GLU A 101 8.26 9.60 -11.98
CA GLU A 101 9.03 10.62 -12.70
C GLU A 101 9.73 11.59 -11.75
N PRO A 102 9.07 12.17 -10.72
CA PRO A 102 9.76 12.94 -9.69
C PRO A 102 10.86 12.15 -8.99
N ALA A 103 10.62 10.86 -8.68
CA ALA A 103 11.62 10.01 -8.05
C ALA A 103 12.88 9.82 -8.91
N GLU A 104 12.72 9.69 -10.22
CA GLU A 104 13.84 9.57 -11.15
C GLU A 104 14.68 10.85 -11.17
N VAL A 105 14.03 12.03 -11.19
CA VAL A 105 14.71 13.34 -11.18
C VAL A 105 15.47 13.55 -9.87
N GLU A 106 14.82 13.27 -8.73
CA GLU A 106 15.44 13.43 -7.41
C GLU A 106 16.61 12.46 -7.21
N MET A 107 16.43 11.19 -7.60
CA MET A 107 17.50 10.20 -7.52
C MET A 107 18.69 10.56 -8.42
N ASP A 108 18.46 11.03 -9.63
CA ASP A 108 19.53 11.51 -10.52
C ASP A 108 20.33 12.66 -9.86
N SER A 109 19.65 13.57 -9.18
CA SER A 109 20.27 14.63 -8.41
C SER A 109 21.09 14.11 -7.21
N MET A 110 20.55 13.12 -6.47
CA MET A 110 21.26 12.47 -5.35
C MET A 110 22.51 11.73 -5.83
N LEU A 111 22.43 11.01 -6.94
CA LEU A 111 23.58 10.29 -7.53
C LEU A 111 24.73 11.23 -7.91
N ARG A 112 24.44 12.45 -8.34
CA ARG A 112 25.46 13.48 -8.62
C ARG A 112 26.10 14.04 -7.35
N ARG A 113 25.33 14.19 -6.26
CA ARG A 113 25.82 14.73 -4.99
C ARG A 113 26.59 13.72 -4.15
N HIS A 114 26.22 12.45 -4.26
CA HIS A 114 26.72 11.40 -3.38
C HIS A 114 27.46 10.31 -4.16
N PRO A 115 28.80 10.25 -4.05
CA PRO A 115 29.60 9.24 -4.74
C PRO A 115 29.35 7.81 -4.21
N LYS A 116 28.78 7.68 -2.99
CA LYS A 116 28.44 6.40 -2.41
C LYS A 116 27.04 6.44 -1.77
N ILE A 117 26.15 5.60 -2.30
CA ILE A 117 24.84 5.28 -1.78
C ILE A 117 24.76 3.77 -1.64
N ASP A 118 24.42 3.26 -0.47
CA ASP A 118 24.35 1.82 -0.19
C ASP A 118 22.91 1.29 -0.22
N ALA A 119 21.92 2.18 0.04
CA ALA A 119 20.51 1.83 -0.03
C ALA A 119 19.63 3.01 -0.46
N VAL A 120 18.54 2.67 -1.14
CA VAL A 120 17.45 3.59 -1.50
C VAL A 120 16.18 3.11 -0.81
N TYR A 121 15.62 3.93 0.08
CA TYR A 121 14.31 3.75 0.66
C TYR A 121 13.28 4.55 -0.13
N ALA A 122 12.45 3.88 -0.89
CA ALA A 122 11.32 4.45 -1.60
C ALA A 122 10.04 4.23 -0.79
N HIS A 123 9.27 5.28 -0.56
CA HIS A 123 8.06 5.20 0.27
C HIS A 123 6.93 4.38 -0.35
N ASN A 124 7.01 4.04 -1.64
CA ASN A 124 6.15 3.03 -2.27
C ASN A 124 6.83 2.40 -3.49
N ASP A 125 6.21 1.34 -4.01
CA ASP A 125 6.69 0.60 -5.16
C ASP A 125 6.55 1.38 -6.49
N ARG A 126 5.83 2.50 -6.47
CA ARG A 126 5.70 3.39 -7.62
C ARG A 126 6.88 4.36 -7.75
N ILE A 127 7.45 4.79 -6.62
CA ILE A 127 8.67 5.61 -6.52
C ILE A 127 9.90 4.78 -6.93
N ALA A 128 9.99 3.55 -6.46
CA ALA A 128 11.18 2.72 -6.55
C ALA A 128 11.71 2.50 -7.97
N PRO A 129 10.88 2.23 -9.01
CA PRO A 129 11.37 2.10 -10.39
C PRO A 129 12.01 3.36 -10.95
N GLY A 130 11.56 4.55 -10.53
CA GLY A 130 12.16 5.81 -10.91
C GLY A 130 13.59 5.92 -10.38
N ALA A 131 13.77 5.63 -9.10
CA ALA A 131 15.09 5.61 -8.48
C ALA A 131 16.02 4.56 -9.12
N TYR A 132 15.52 3.35 -9.33
CA TYR A 132 16.27 2.29 -10.01
C TYR A 132 16.69 2.70 -11.42
N GLN A 133 15.79 3.31 -12.19
CA GLN A 133 16.07 3.75 -13.56
C GLN A 133 17.15 4.84 -13.59
N ALA A 134 17.13 5.81 -12.68
CA ALA A 134 18.16 6.82 -12.55
C ALA A 134 19.53 6.19 -12.26
N ALA A 135 19.59 5.27 -11.31
CA ALA A 135 20.83 4.54 -10.99
C ALA A 135 21.34 3.72 -12.17
N LYS A 136 20.43 3.04 -12.90
CA LYS A 136 20.76 2.23 -14.08
C LYS A 136 21.33 3.05 -15.24
N LYS A 137 20.83 4.26 -15.46
CA LYS A 137 21.36 5.17 -16.49
C LYS A 137 22.83 5.51 -16.32
N VAL A 138 23.31 5.52 -15.09
CA VAL A 138 24.71 5.81 -14.74
C VAL A 138 25.51 4.55 -14.36
N GLY A 139 24.92 3.36 -14.49
CA GLY A 139 25.55 2.07 -14.22
C GLY A 139 25.80 1.76 -12.76
N ARG A 140 25.05 2.38 -11.84
CA ARG A 140 25.23 2.26 -10.38
C ARG A 140 24.15 1.45 -9.68
N GLU A 141 23.18 0.88 -10.41
CA GLU A 141 22.05 0.15 -9.83
C GLU A 141 22.44 -1.09 -9.01
N LYS A 142 23.64 -1.64 -9.26
CA LYS A 142 24.17 -2.80 -8.53
C LYS A 142 24.97 -2.43 -7.29
N GLU A 143 25.25 -1.14 -7.07
CA GLU A 143 26.00 -0.66 -5.91
C GLU A 143 25.15 -0.56 -4.65
N MET A 144 23.81 -0.55 -4.81
CA MET A 144 22.85 -0.25 -3.75
C MET A 144 21.67 -1.20 -3.73
N ILE A 145 21.03 -1.33 -2.58
CA ILE A 145 19.74 -2.02 -2.43
C ILE A 145 18.60 -1.04 -2.59
N PHE A 146 17.50 -1.50 -3.20
CA PHE A 146 16.26 -0.74 -3.36
C PHE A 146 15.15 -1.39 -2.54
N VAL A 147 14.49 -0.62 -1.70
CA VAL A 147 13.40 -1.08 -0.84
C VAL A 147 12.17 -0.23 -1.07
N GLY A 148 11.03 -0.88 -1.33
CA GLY A 148 9.74 -0.25 -1.55
C GLY A 148 8.68 -0.63 -0.52
N ILE A 149 7.46 -0.20 -0.75
CA ILE A 149 6.26 -0.52 0.04
C ILE A 149 5.12 -0.63 -0.95
N ASP A 150 4.23 -1.54 -0.76
CA ASP A 150 2.92 -1.89 -1.29
C ASP A 150 2.83 -3.39 -1.53
N ALA A 151 3.84 -4.01 -2.13
CA ALA A 151 3.91 -5.44 -2.48
C ALA A 151 2.70 -5.90 -3.32
N LEU A 152 2.17 -5.02 -4.18
CA LEU A 152 1.04 -5.38 -5.03
C LEU A 152 1.46 -6.44 -6.06
N PRO A 153 0.55 -7.39 -6.36
CA PRO A 153 0.76 -8.37 -7.43
C PRO A 153 0.53 -7.75 -8.82
N GLY A 154 0.96 -8.45 -9.85
CA GLY A 154 0.76 -8.08 -11.24
C GLY A 154 1.96 -7.40 -11.87
N LYS A 155 1.86 -7.24 -13.20
CA LYS A 155 2.96 -6.75 -14.02
C LYS A 155 3.37 -5.33 -13.66
N GLY A 156 4.68 -5.13 -13.43
CA GLY A 156 5.27 -3.84 -13.10
C GLY A 156 5.01 -3.38 -11.66
N ASN A 157 4.43 -4.23 -10.82
CA ASN A 157 4.19 -3.95 -9.40
C ASN A 157 5.27 -4.54 -8.49
N GLY A 158 5.23 -4.19 -7.21
CA GLY A 158 6.28 -4.50 -6.24
C GLY A 158 6.68 -5.96 -6.15
N LEU A 159 5.71 -6.88 -6.20
CA LEU A 159 5.98 -8.31 -6.15
C LEU A 159 6.82 -8.79 -7.36
N GLU A 160 6.45 -8.37 -8.58
CA GLU A 160 7.22 -8.69 -9.78
C GLU A 160 8.61 -8.02 -9.75
N MET A 161 8.70 -6.76 -9.26
CA MET A 161 9.97 -6.07 -9.15
C MET A 161 10.97 -6.76 -8.20
N VAL A 162 10.50 -7.41 -7.14
CA VAL A 162 11.36 -8.25 -6.28
C VAL A 162 11.83 -9.49 -7.04
N LEU A 163 10.96 -10.16 -7.79
CA LEU A 163 11.33 -11.33 -8.61
C LEU A 163 12.32 -10.97 -9.70
N ASP A 164 12.15 -9.81 -10.33
CA ASP A 164 13.03 -9.31 -11.41
C ASP A 164 14.31 -8.62 -10.87
N SER A 165 14.49 -8.57 -9.54
CA SER A 165 15.67 -7.96 -8.91
C SER A 165 15.81 -6.46 -9.14
N VAL A 166 14.72 -5.76 -9.40
CA VAL A 166 14.63 -4.30 -9.36
C VAL A 166 14.55 -3.83 -7.92
N LEU A 167 13.77 -4.54 -7.08
CA LEU A 167 13.72 -4.34 -5.64
C LEU A 167 14.40 -5.49 -4.90
N ASN A 168 15.10 -5.16 -3.82
CA ASN A 168 15.61 -6.16 -2.87
C ASN A 168 14.51 -6.62 -1.92
N ALA A 169 13.61 -5.71 -1.57
CA ALA A 169 12.41 -5.99 -0.80
C ALA A 169 11.32 -4.95 -1.03
N THR A 170 10.09 -5.35 -0.78
CA THR A 170 8.95 -4.46 -0.59
C THR A 170 8.18 -4.88 0.66
N PHE A 171 7.35 -4.01 1.20
CA PHE A 171 6.55 -4.27 2.40
C PHE A 171 5.08 -4.24 2.06
N ILE A 172 4.32 -5.23 2.53
CA ILE A 172 2.88 -5.31 2.26
C ILE A 172 2.19 -4.08 2.84
N TYR A 173 1.43 -3.39 1.99
CA TYR A 173 0.44 -2.40 2.38
C TYR A 173 -0.96 -2.96 2.11
N PRO A 174 -1.71 -3.35 3.15
CA PRO A 174 -3.01 -3.98 2.93
C PRO A 174 -4.04 -2.96 2.42
N THR A 175 -4.68 -3.27 1.30
CA THR A 175 -5.71 -2.41 0.68
C THR A 175 -7.11 -2.62 1.27
N ASN A 176 -7.46 -3.84 1.60
CA ASN A 176 -8.67 -4.29 2.35
C ASN A 176 -9.99 -3.55 2.03
N GLY A 177 -10.29 -3.34 0.77
CA GLY A 177 -11.56 -2.71 0.35
C GLY A 177 -12.80 -3.45 0.86
N ASP A 178 -12.74 -4.78 0.97
CA ASP A 178 -13.78 -5.62 1.55
C ASP A 178 -14.09 -5.25 3.02
N LYS A 179 -13.06 -5.05 3.83
CA LYS A 179 -13.21 -4.63 5.24
C LYS A 179 -13.76 -3.21 5.36
N VAL A 180 -13.40 -2.31 4.44
CA VAL A 180 -13.97 -0.96 4.39
C VAL A 180 -15.47 -1.03 4.11
N MET A 181 -15.90 -1.85 3.16
CA MET A 181 -17.32 -2.05 2.85
C MET A 181 -18.06 -2.69 4.02
N GLN A 182 -17.49 -3.71 4.67
CA GLN A 182 -18.10 -4.31 5.86
C GLN A 182 -18.23 -3.32 7.01
N LEU A 183 -17.21 -2.48 7.22
CA LEU A 183 -17.24 -1.41 8.23
C LEU A 183 -18.37 -0.40 7.93
N ALA A 184 -18.50 0.02 6.68
CA ALA A 184 -19.56 0.92 6.24
C ALA A 184 -20.96 0.33 6.48
N MET A 185 -21.16 -0.94 6.13
CA MET A 185 -22.41 -1.66 6.37
C MET A 185 -22.74 -1.74 7.87
N ASN A 186 -21.76 -2.08 8.70
CA ASN A 186 -21.96 -2.15 10.16
C ASN A 186 -22.40 -0.78 10.73
N ILE A 187 -21.78 0.32 10.27
CA ILE A 187 -22.14 1.68 10.70
C ILE A 187 -23.58 2.02 10.29
N LEU A 188 -23.95 1.76 9.03
CA LEU A 188 -25.29 2.05 8.50
C LEU A 188 -26.39 1.23 9.18
N GLU A 189 -26.08 -0.05 9.49
CA GLU A 189 -27.00 -0.96 10.17
C GLU A 189 -26.98 -0.81 11.70
N LYS A 190 -26.20 0.14 12.24
CA LYS A 190 -26.02 0.38 13.68
C LYS A 190 -25.52 -0.85 14.45
N LYS A 191 -24.75 -1.69 13.79
CA LYS A 191 -24.05 -2.84 14.40
C LYS A 191 -22.76 -2.38 15.08
N PRO A 192 -22.25 -3.13 16.07
CA PRO A 192 -20.95 -2.85 16.66
C PRO A 192 -19.82 -2.86 15.62
N TYR A 193 -18.90 -1.90 15.74
CA TYR A 193 -17.71 -1.80 14.89
C TYR A 193 -16.53 -1.22 15.67
N PRO A 194 -15.29 -1.57 15.34
CA PRO A 194 -14.11 -0.91 15.91
C PRO A 194 -13.95 0.48 15.31
N ARG A 195 -13.64 1.46 16.15
CA ARG A 195 -13.37 2.82 15.68
C ARG A 195 -12.07 2.88 14.87
N GLU A 196 -11.06 2.08 15.24
CA GLU A 196 -9.80 1.99 14.54
C GLU A 196 -9.50 0.53 14.17
N THR A 197 -9.19 0.30 12.91
CA THR A 197 -8.72 -0.98 12.39
C THR A 197 -7.35 -0.77 11.79
N VAL A 198 -6.33 -1.19 12.52
CA VAL A 198 -4.93 -1.10 12.08
C VAL A 198 -4.46 -2.47 11.60
N MET A 199 -3.90 -2.51 10.40
CA MET A 199 -3.50 -3.74 9.75
C MET A 199 -1.98 -3.88 9.76
N ASN A 200 -1.51 -5.13 9.87
CA ASN A 200 -0.08 -5.46 9.93
C ASN A 200 0.55 -5.45 8.54
N THR A 201 1.85 -5.22 8.53
CA THR A 201 2.74 -5.37 7.37
C THR A 201 3.58 -6.64 7.48
N ALA A 202 4.15 -7.06 6.36
CA ALA A 202 5.19 -8.07 6.29
C ALA A 202 6.16 -7.75 5.16
N VAL A 203 7.42 -8.13 5.33
CA VAL A 203 8.43 -7.99 4.27
C VAL A 203 8.22 -9.04 3.19
N VAL A 204 8.40 -8.61 1.95
CA VAL A 204 8.46 -9.46 0.76
C VAL A 204 9.81 -9.25 0.12
N ASP A 205 10.63 -10.28 0.12
CA ASP A 205 11.92 -10.33 -0.52
C ASP A 205 12.07 -11.62 -1.33
N ARG A 206 13.26 -11.89 -1.85
CA ARG A 206 13.50 -13.09 -2.68
C ARG A 206 13.21 -14.41 -1.99
N THR A 207 13.17 -14.46 -0.67
CA THR A 207 12.94 -15.70 0.09
C THR A 207 11.48 -16.13 0.06
N ASN A 208 10.54 -15.18 -0.11
CA ASN A 208 9.10 -15.44 -0.04
C ASN A 208 8.29 -14.91 -1.24
N ALA A 209 8.85 -14.04 -2.09
CA ALA A 209 8.14 -13.43 -3.21
C ALA A 209 7.51 -14.46 -4.16
N HIS A 210 8.22 -15.56 -4.44
CA HIS A 210 7.70 -16.60 -5.34
C HIS A 210 6.47 -17.32 -4.76
N VAL A 211 6.51 -17.63 -3.46
CA VAL A 211 5.37 -18.23 -2.77
C VAL A 211 4.17 -17.28 -2.78
N MET A 212 4.40 -15.99 -2.51
CA MET A 212 3.34 -14.99 -2.57
C MET A 212 2.75 -14.84 -3.97
N GLN A 213 3.57 -14.90 -5.01
CA GLN A 213 3.10 -14.85 -6.40
C GLN A 213 2.16 -16.04 -6.69
N LEU A 214 2.56 -17.25 -6.30
CA LEU A 214 1.73 -18.45 -6.48
C LEU A 214 0.40 -18.34 -5.72
N GLN A 215 0.44 -17.88 -4.47
CA GLN A 215 -0.77 -17.67 -3.65
C GLN A 215 -1.71 -16.64 -4.29
N THR A 216 -1.17 -15.51 -4.74
CA THR A 216 -1.96 -14.44 -5.37
C THR A 216 -2.58 -14.90 -6.68
N THR A 217 -1.84 -15.65 -7.50
CA THR A 217 -2.37 -16.25 -8.73
C THR A 217 -3.52 -17.19 -8.43
N HIS A 218 -3.36 -18.06 -7.43
CA HIS A 218 -4.39 -19.01 -7.02
C HIS A 218 -5.64 -18.30 -6.47
N ILE A 219 -5.47 -17.27 -5.65
CA ILE A 219 -6.59 -16.44 -5.16
C ILE A 219 -7.34 -15.81 -6.34
N SER A 220 -6.64 -15.22 -7.32
CA SER A 220 -7.25 -14.64 -8.51
C SER A 220 -8.05 -15.66 -9.33
N GLU A 221 -7.53 -16.89 -9.48
CA GLU A 221 -8.25 -17.97 -10.14
C GLU A 221 -9.52 -18.39 -9.40
N LEU A 222 -9.46 -18.43 -8.05
CA LEU A 222 -10.63 -18.73 -7.22
C LEU A 222 -11.68 -17.63 -7.32
N ASP A 223 -11.29 -16.37 -7.29
CA ASP A 223 -12.20 -15.22 -7.44
C ASP A 223 -12.91 -15.26 -8.78
N GLN A 224 -12.21 -15.55 -9.88
CA GLN A 224 -12.82 -15.71 -11.21
C GLN A 224 -13.83 -16.87 -11.25
N LYS A 225 -13.52 -17.99 -10.57
CA LYS A 225 -14.46 -19.11 -10.46
C LYS A 225 -15.71 -18.74 -9.67
N ILE A 226 -15.54 -18.03 -8.55
CA ILE A 226 -16.64 -17.52 -7.71
C ILE A 226 -17.52 -16.57 -8.53
N GLU A 227 -16.95 -15.63 -9.25
CA GLU A 227 -17.68 -14.69 -10.11
C GLU A 227 -18.48 -15.41 -11.19
N THR A 228 -17.85 -16.39 -11.86
CA THR A 228 -18.51 -17.25 -12.85
C THR A 228 -19.69 -18.03 -12.25
N LEU A 229 -19.51 -18.61 -11.06
CA LEU A 229 -20.57 -19.35 -10.37
C LEU A 229 -21.72 -18.44 -9.95
N ASN A 230 -21.42 -17.25 -9.42
CA ASN A 230 -22.43 -16.26 -9.04
C ASN A 230 -23.24 -15.80 -10.26
N GLY A 231 -22.60 -15.58 -11.39
CA GLY A 231 -23.26 -15.27 -12.66
C GLY A 231 -24.21 -16.39 -13.11
N ARG A 232 -23.78 -17.66 -12.98
CA ARG A 232 -24.63 -18.83 -13.28
C ARG A 232 -25.83 -18.92 -12.34
N ILE A 233 -25.60 -18.77 -11.03
CA ILE A 233 -26.69 -18.77 -10.02
C ILE A 233 -27.70 -17.66 -10.31
N GLY A 234 -27.23 -16.43 -10.58
CA GLY A 234 -28.09 -15.30 -10.97
C GLY A 234 -28.95 -15.62 -12.21
N GLY A 235 -28.34 -16.24 -13.21
CA GLY A 235 -29.05 -16.70 -14.41
C GLY A 235 -30.11 -17.76 -14.12
N TYR A 236 -29.82 -18.72 -13.22
CA TYR A 236 -30.83 -19.71 -12.79
C TYR A 236 -31.97 -19.07 -12.02
N LEU A 237 -31.67 -18.19 -11.05
CA LEU A 237 -32.69 -17.49 -10.27
C LEU A 237 -33.60 -16.63 -11.15
N SER A 238 -33.05 -15.94 -12.13
CA SER A 238 -33.83 -15.15 -13.11
C SER A 238 -34.77 -16.05 -13.93
N ARG A 239 -34.32 -17.21 -14.40
CA ARG A 239 -35.14 -18.18 -15.14
C ARG A 239 -36.28 -18.74 -14.28
N VAL A 240 -35.99 -19.11 -13.04
CA VAL A 240 -37.00 -19.60 -12.09
C VAL A 240 -38.05 -18.54 -11.81
N ALA A 241 -37.63 -17.27 -11.57
CA ALA A 241 -38.56 -16.15 -11.37
C ALA A 241 -39.43 -15.90 -12.60
N THR A 242 -38.87 -15.98 -13.81
CA THR A 242 -39.61 -15.85 -15.06
C THR A 242 -40.63 -17.00 -15.24
N GLN A 243 -40.25 -18.25 -14.98
CA GLN A 243 -41.16 -19.39 -15.04
C GLN A 243 -42.30 -19.30 -14.04
N GLN A 244 -42.00 -18.88 -12.79
CA GLN A 244 -43.05 -18.64 -11.78
C GLN A 244 -43.96 -17.49 -12.19
N GLY A 245 -43.43 -16.39 -12.73
CA GLY A 245 -44.22 -15.28 -13.26
C GLY A 245 -45.17 -15.69 -14.39
N VAL A 246 -44.70 -16.57 -15.28
CA VAL A 246 -45.53 -17.13 -16.37
C VAL A 246 -46.63 -18.07 -15.81
N MET A 247 -46.30 -18.90 -14.78
CA MET A 247 -47.33 -19.75 -14.14
C MET A 247 -48.41 -18.94 -13.42
N TYR A 248 -48.05 -17.86 -12.72
CA TYR A 248 -49.04 -17.00 -12.08
C TYR A 248 -49.79 -16.09 -13.05
N GLY A 249 -49.17 -15.65 -14.16
CA GLY A 249 -49.82 -14.89 -15.22
C GLY A 249 -50.83 -15.70 -16.04
N GLY A 250 -50.61 -17.02 -16.16
CA GLY A 250 -51.58 -17.92 -16.82
C GLY A 250 -52.82 -18.28 -15.98
N LEU A 251 -52.79 -18.01 -14.67
CA LEU A 251 -53.93 -18.28 -13.77
C LEU A 251 -54.93 -17.12 -13.67
N VAL A 252 -54.65 -15.98 -14.28
CA VAL A 252 -55.52 -14.78 -14.26
C VAL A 252 -56.40 -14.67 -15.49
N ILE A 253 -56.33 -15.63 -16.42
CA ILE A 253 -57.16 -15.66 -17.67
C ILE A 253 -58.02 -16.93 -17.67
N LEU A 254 -58.83 -17.11 -16.63
CA LEU A 254 -59.98 -18.02 -16.61
C LEU A 254 -61.15 -17.37 -15.86
#